data_a803ce8e20d679a6b8dea47c77918d7c
#
_entry.id   a803ce8e20d679a6b8dea47c77918d7c
#
_cell.length_a   1.000
_cell.length_b   1.000
_cell.length_c   1.000
_cell.angle_alpha   90.00
_cell.angle_beta   90.00
_cell.angle_gamma   90.00
#
_symmetry.space_group_name_H-M   'P 1'
#
loop_
_entity.id
_entity.type
_entity.pdbx_description
1 polymer ?
#
loop_
_entity_poly.entity_id
_entity_poly.type
_entity_poly.pdbx_seq_one_letter_code
_entity_poly.pdbx_strand_id
1 'polypeptide(L)'
;MLEPRDENEPVRIPDHNLDDLVSTVSGLVAETRKQGETLARLTDEQPPGPADEAEGPGRGPATTPSGADGPAEASSVFILAMAGQAYAEELAALKVWVEDLLLPVYGREITSTRPWCPQWTEHPEAVARLHALWLAWQQFTGTDAGLAGPSLWHRDHLDPGLMQLRAPDGPFSACTTSPSRPNHRLLAAPAAYEVAA
;
A
#
# COMPACT_ATOMS: atom_id res chain seq x y z
N MET A 1 22.23 -50.37 19.48
CA MET A 1 22.77 -50.34 18.11
C MET A 1 21.66 -49.81 17.24
N LEU A 2 21.68 -48.48 16.98
CA LEU A 2 20.72 -47.82 16.10
C LEU A 2 21.33 -47.73 14.73
N GLU A 3 20.68 -48.33 13.74
CA GLU A 3 21.11 -48.25 12.34
C GLU A 3 20.94 -46.81 11.84
N PRO A 4 21.90 -46.28 11.05
CA PRO A 4 21.81 -44.98 10.44
C PRO A 4 20.71 -44.99 9.37
N ARG A 5 19.74 -44.05 9.45
CA ARG A 5 18.77 -43.77 8.41
C ARG A 5 19.50 -43.24 7.18
N ASP A 6 19.23 -43.86 6.05
CA ASP A 6 19.73 -43.44 4.74
C ASP A 6 19.05 -42.10 4.37
N GLU A 7 19.81 -41.01 4.39
CA GLU A 7 19.31 -39.63 4.10
C GLU A 7 18.97 -39.37 2.63
N ASN A 8 19.03 -40.41 1.79
CA ASN A 8 18.88 -40.25 0.34
C ASN A 8 17.69 -41.03 -0.25
N GLU A 9 16.74 -41.45 0.57
CA GLU A 9 15.52 -42.09 0.08
C GLU A 9 14.56 -41.03 -0.48
N PRO A 10 14.16 -41.07 -1.76
CA PRO A 10 13.25 -40.10 -2.34
C PRO A 10 11.87 -40.19 -1.60
N VAL A 11 11.39 -39.06 -1.10
CA VAL A 11 10.07 -38.97 -0.49
C VAL A 11 9.02 -39.33 -1.56
N ARG A 12 8.46 -40.52 -1.46
CA ARG A 12 7.33 -40.94 -2.30
C ARG A 12 6.05 -40.29 -1.77
N ILE A 13 5.54 -39.33 -2.53
CA ILE A 13 4.21 -38.77 -2.29
C ILE A 13 3.19 -39.84 -2.73
N PRO A 14 2.28 -40.28 -1.87
CA PRO A 14 1.25 -41.24 -2.24
C PRO A 14 0.36 -40.69 -3.37
N ASP A 15 0.05 -41.53 -4.37
CA ASP A 15 -0.70 -41.11 -5.57
C ASP A 15 -2.08 -40.50 -5.24
N HIS A 16 -2.73 -40.93 -4.16
CA HIS A 16 -4.01 -40.36 -3.70
C HIS A 16 -3.90 -38.86 -3.30
N ASN A 17 -2.73 -38.37 -2.87
CA ASN A 17 -2.51 -36.96 -2.57
C ASN A 17 -2.41 -36.11 -3.85
N LEU A 18 -1.97 -36.69 -4.94
CA LEU A 18 -1.90 -36.01 -6.24
C LEU A 18 -3.30 -35.86 -6.85
N ASP A 19 -4.13 -36.88 -6.75
CA ASP A 19 -5.51 -36.85 -7.24
C ASP A 19 -6.36 -35.84 -6.44
N ASP A 20 -6.19 -35.78 -5.13
CA ASP A 20 -6.83 -34.79 -4.27
C ASP A 20 -6.36 -33.34 -4.62
N LEU A 21 -5.07 -33.17 -4.89
CA LEU A 21 -4.51 -31.87 -5.30
C LEU A 21 -5.07 -31.44 -6.66
N VAL A 22 -5.10 -32.35 -7.64
CA VAL A 22 -5.67 -32.08 -8.97
C VAL A 22 -7.15 -31.73 -8.85
N SER A 23 -7.90 -32.46 -8.03
CA SER A 23 -9.33 -32.18 -7.77
C SER A 23 -9.53 -30.80 -7.15
N THR A 24 -8.71 -30.45 -6.15
CA THR A 24 -8.78 -29.14 -5.48
C THR A 24 -8.44 -28.00 -6.44
N VAL A 25 -7.37 -28.13 -7.23
CA VAL A 25 -6.97 -27.13 -8.22
C VAL A 25 -8.06 -26.96 -9.29
N SER A 26 -8.63 -28.06 -9.76
CA SER A 26 -9.74 -28.01 -10.73
C SER A 26 -10.97 -27.31 -10.16
N GLY A 27 -11.31 -27.53 -8.91
CA GLY A 27 -12.39 -26.85 -8.19
C GLY A 27 -12.14 -25.33 -8.09
N LEU A 28 -10.93 -24.92 -7.72
CA LEU A 28 -10.54 -23.51 -7.63
C LEU A 28 -10.59 -22.81 -8.99
N VAL A 29 -10.13 -23.47 -10.05
CA VAL A 29 -10.19 -22.91 -11.42
C VAL A 29 -11.65 -22.72 -11.86
N ALA A 30 -12.53 -23.68 -11.56
CA ALA A 30 -13.95 -23.57 -11.87
C ALA A 30 -14.64 -22.43 -11.12
N GLU A 31 -14.32 -22.27 -9.82
CA GLU A 31 -14.85 -21.18 -9.01
C GLU A 31 -14.35 -19.81 -9.48
N THR A 32 -13.06 -19.67 -9.80
CA THR A 32 -12.49 -18.42 -10.35
C THR A 32 -13.17 -18.04 -11.66
N ARG A 33 -13.44 -19.02 -12.54
CA ARG A 33 -14.18 -18.76 -13.80
C ARG A 33 -15.59 -18.27 -13.54
N LYS A 34 -16.32 -18.89 -12.62
CA LYS A 34 -17.67 -18.50 -12.25
C LYS A 34 -17.72 -17.07 -11.66
N GLN A 35 -16.74 -16.71 -10.83
CA GLN A 35 -16.60 -15.35 -10.31
C GLN A 35 -16.33 -14.35 -11.44
N GLY A 36 -15.46 -14.68 -12.39
CA GLY A 36 -15.20 -13.86 -13.57
C GLY A 36 -16.44 -13.63 -14.43
N GLU A 37 -17.25 -14.68 -14.68
CA GLU A 37 -18.53 -14.57 -15.41
C GLU A 37 -19.55 -13.70 -14.65
N THR A 38 -19.58 -13.81 -13.32
CA THR A 38 -20.46 -12.98 -12.49
C THR A 38 -20.08 -11.49 -12.56
N LEU A 39 -18.78 -11.19 -12.47
CA LEU A 39 -18.27 -9.83 -12.60
C LEU A 39 -18.53 -9.27 -14.00
N ALA A 40 -18.31 -10.03 -15.06
CA ALA A 40 -18.62 -9.61 -16.43
C ALA A 40 -20.10 -9.28 -16.60
N ARG A 41 -20.99 -10.09 -16.01
CA ARG A 41 -22.44 -9.82 -16.07
C ARG A 41 -22.84 -8.57 -15.31
N LEU A 42 -22.25 -8.31 -14.14
CA LEU A 42 -22.50 -7.09 -13.36
C LEU A 42 -21.99 -5.83 -14.08
N THR A 43 -20.92 -5.95 -14.86
CA THR A 43 -20.39 -4.85 -15.68
C THR A 43 -21.31 -4.58 -16.90
N ASP A 44 -21.93 -5.62 -17.46
CA ASP A 44 -22.82 -5.51 -18.62
C ASP A 44 -24.25 -5.04 -18.24
N GLU A 45 -24.63 -5.20 -16.95
CA GLU A 45 -25.95 -4.83 -16.40
C GLU A 45 -26.02 -3.35 -15.96
N GLN A 46 -24.99 -2.55 -16.22
CA GLN A 46 -25.03 -1.10 -15.98
C GLN A 46 -26.01 -0.46 -16.96
N PRO A 47 -27.10 0.18 -16.49
CA PRO A 47 -28.13 0.71 -17.38
C PRO A 47 -27.55 1.77 -18.29
N PRO A 48 -27.94 1.81 -19.58
CA PRO A 48 -27.54 2.87 -20.50
C PRO A 48 -28.08 4.20 -19.97
N GLY A 49 -27.19 5.19 -19.86
CA GLY A 49 -27.57 6.56 -19.55
C GLY A 49 -28.62 7.07 -20.56
N PRO A 50 -29.52 8.01 -20.18
CA PRO A 50 -30.62 8.44 -21.02
C PRO A 50 -30.10 8.99 -22.34
N ALA A 51 -30.63 8.39 -23.43
CA ALA A 51 -30.37 8.82 -24.80
C ALA A 51 -31.06 10.17 -25.04
N ASP A 52 -30.29 11.11 -25.53
CA ASP A 52 -30.77 12.37 -26.10
C ASP A 52 -31.76 12.13 -27.25
N GLU A 53 -32.99 12.61 -27.09
CA GLU A 53 -33.84 12.87 -28.25
C GLU A 53 -33.85 14.36 -28.59
N ALA A 54 -33.66 14.59 -29.86
CA ALA A 54 -33.31 15.84 -30.50
C ALA A 54 -34.51 16.77 -30.77
N GLU A 55 -34.13 17.97 -31.14
CA GLU A 55 -34.71 18.96 -32.05
C GLU A 55 -35.56 20.10 -31.52
N GLY A 56 -35.01 21.30 -31.80
CA GLY A 56 -35.73 22.48 -32.25
C GLY A 56 -35.20 23.82 -31.71
N PRO A 57 -35.10 24.87 -32.54
CA PRO A 57 -34.14 25.97 -32.33
C PRO A 57 -34.74 27.18 -31.58
N GLY A 58 -33.99 27.76 -30.65
CA GLY A 58 -34.37 28.98 -29.95
C GLY A 58 -33.16 29.75 -29.40
N ARG A 59 -32.93 30.85 -30.02
CA ARG A 59 -31.86 31.84 -29.84
C ARG A 59 -32.02 32.66 -28.54
N GLY A 60 -30.95 32.85 -27.77
CA GLY A 60 -30.88 33.88 -26.71
C GLY A 60 -29.64 33.70 -25.81
N PRO A 61 -29.00 34.78 -25.34
CA PRO A 61 -27.58 34.80 -25.05
C PRO A 61 -27.20 34.44 -23.59
N ALA A 62 -26.04 33.82 -23.52
CA ALA A 62 -25.05 33.84 -22.45
C ALA A 62 -25.46 34.09 -20.99
N THR A 63 -25.38 33.06 -20.20
CA THR A 63 -24.88 33.15 -18.81
C THR A 63 -24.12 31.87 -18.54
N THR A 64 -22.82 32.00 -18.36
CA THR A 64 -21.93 30.94 -17.91
C THR A 64 -22.25 30.61 -16.46
N PRO A 65 -22.61 29.38 -16.11
CA PRO A 65 -22.33 28.86 -14.81
C PRO A 65 -20.97 28.15 -14.88
N SER A 66 -20.00 28.73 -14.21
CA SER A 66 -18.77 28.05 -13.82
C SER A 66 -19.17 26.94 -12.85
N GLY A 67 -19.36 25.75 -13.38
CA GLY A 67 -19.53 24.50 -12.66
C GLY A 67 -18.49 23.56 -13.22
N ALA A 68 -17.33 23.53 -12.59
CA ALA A 68 -16.31 22.52 -12.81
C ALA A 68 -16.79 21.22 -12.14
N ASP A 69 -17.68 20.47 -12.80
CA ASP A 69 -17.77 19.03 -12.61
C ASP A 69 -16.63 18.38 -13.40
N GLY A 70 -15.46 18.39 -12.79
CA GLY A 70 -14.39 17.49 -13.20
C GLY A 70 -14.84 16.04 -12.93
N PRO A 71 -14.37 15.06 -13.73
CA PRO A 71 -14.66 13.66 -13.49
C PRO A 71 -14.31 13.35 -12.03
N ALA A 72 -15.19 12.64 -11.33
CA ALA A 72 -14.96 12.18 -9.97
C ALA A 72 -13.59 11.49 -9.94
N GLU A 73 -12.59 12.19 -9.44
CA GLU A 73 -11.25 11.63 -9.28
C GLU A 73 -11.42 10.40 -8.39
N ALA A 74 -11.07 9.24 -8.93
CA ALA A 74 -10.98 8.03 -8.15
C ALA A 74 -10.05 8.34 -6.98
N SER A 75 -10.61 8.54 -5.79
CA SER A 75 -9.85 8.95 -4.62
C SER A 75 -8.83 7.84 -4.32
N SER A 76 -7.56 8.13 -4.59
CA SER A 76 -6.49 7.22 -4.25
C SER A 76 -6.44 7.03 -2.73
N VAL A 77 -6.26 5.80 -2.29
CA VAL A 77 -6.03 5.51 -0.87
C VAL A 77 -4.59 5.88 -0.44
N PHE A 78 -3.73 6.26 -1.37
CA PHE A 78 -2.33 6.53 -1.10
C PHE A 78 -2.11 8.02 -0.79
N ILE A 79 -1.54 8.30 0.38
CA ILE A 79 -1.40 9.66 0.92
C ILE A 79 -0.74 10.67 -0.03
N LEU A 80 0.25 10.26 -0.85
CA LEU A 80 0.91 11.18 -1.80
C LEU A 80 0.03 11.58 -2.98
N ALA A 81 -1.08 10.88 -3.21
CA ALA A 81 -2.07 11.25 -4.22
C ALA A 81 -3.21 12.10 -3.64
N MET A 82 -3.21 12.32 -2.32
CA MET A 82 -4.19 13.17 -1.64
C MET A 82 -3.71 14.63 -1.60
N ALA A 83 -4.65 15.56 -1.47
CA ALA A 83 -4.35 16.99 -1.36
C ALA A 83 -5.26 17.68 -0.35
N GLY A 84 -4.89 18.87 0.09
CA GLY A 84 -5.72 19.72 0.94
C GLY A 84 -6.13 19.03 2.24
N GLN A 85 -7.43 19.09 2.56
CA GLN A 85 -7.98 18.56 3.80
C GLN A 85 -7.84 17.05 3.93
N ALA A 86 -8.04 16.30 2.83
CA ALA A 86 -7.91 14.84 2.85
C ALA A 86 -6.49 14.38 3.22
N TYR A 87 -5.46 15.04 2.67
CA TYR A 87 -4.07 14.79 3.06
C TYR A 87 -3.82 15.09 4.54
N ALA A 88 -4.35 16.20 5.05
CA ALA A 88 -4.14 16.60 6.43
C ALA A 88 -4.77 15.61 7.42
N GLU A 89 -5.99 15.15 7.13
CA GLU A 89 -6.71 14.17 7.95
C GLU A 89 -6.02 12.80 7.94
N GLU A 90 -5.58 12.33 6.77
CA GLU A 90 -4.88 11.07 6.63
C GLU A 90 -3.51 11.10 7.32
N LEU A 91 -2.76 12.22 7.21
CA LEU A 91 -1.50 12.40 7.91
C LEU A 91 -1.69 12.44 9.42
N ALA A 92 -2.76 13.05 9.91
CA ALA A 92 -3.08 13.09 11.33
C ALA A 92 -3.37 11.69 11.88
N ALA A 93 -4.15 10.88 11.15
CA ALA A 93 -4.44 9.50 11.51
C ALA A 93 -3.18 8.62 11.48
N LEU A 94 -2.37 8.75 10.43
CA LEU A 94 -1.07 8.08 10.33
C LEU A 94 -0.16 8.43 11.51
N LYS A 95 -0.14 9.70 11.92
CA LYS A 95 0.67 10.17 13.04
C LYS A 95 0.30 9.47 14.33
N VAL A 96 -0.98 9.35 14.64
CA VAL A 96 -1.47 8.60 15.81
C VAL A 96 -0.97 7.15 15.76
N TRP A 97 -1.11 6.47 14.64
CA TRP A 97 -0.65 5.08 14.52
C TRP A 97 0.86 4.94 14.69
N VAL A 98 1.65 5.85 14.13
CA VAL A 98 3.11 5.83 14.27
C VAL A 98 3.54 6.10 15.71
N GLU A 99 2.98 7.10 16.37
CA GLU A 99 3.40 7.57 17.69
C GLU A 99 2.87 6.67 18.82
N ASP A 100 1.65 6.14 18.69
CA ASP A 100 0.99 5.39 19.75
C ASP A 100 1.13 3.87 19.60
N LEU A 101 1.42 3.38 18.39
CA LEU A 101 1.58 1.94 18.16
C LEU A 101 2.98 1.58 17.61
N LEU A 102 3.35 2.12 16.44
CA LEU A 102 4.56 1.66 15.75
C LEU A 102 5.83 1.90 16.59
N LEU A 103 6.03 3.13 17.05
CA LEU A 103 7.24 3.49 17.80
C LEU A 103 7.31 2.84 19.19
N PRO A 104 6.25 2.80 20.01
CA PRO A 104 6.30 2.12 21.30
C PRO A 104 6.60 0.63 21.22
N VAL A 105 6.11 -0.04 20.17
CA VAL A 105 6.23 -1.50 20.02
C VAL A 105 7.49 -1.89 19.23
N TYR A 106 7.77 -1.20 18.12
CA TYR A 106 8.81 -1.58 17.15
C TYR A 106 9.97 -0.57 17.08
N GLY A 107 9.89 0.53 17.81
CA GLY A 107 10.97 1.50 17.89
C GLY A 107 12.25 0.86 18.42
N ARG A 108 13.38 1.20 17.81
CA ARG A 108 14.71 0.76 18.22
C ARG A 108 15.56 1.98 18.50
N GLU A 109 16.62 1.79 19.29
CA GLU A 109 17.60 2.83 19.55
C GLU A 109 18.08 3.49 18.24
N ILE A 110 18.20 4.82 18.29
CA ILE A 110 18.66 5.62 17.17
C ILE A 110 20.19 5.62 17.16
N THR A 111 20.77 5.24 16.03
CA THR A 111 22.21 5.25 15.81
C THR A 111 22.54 5.93 14.49
N SER A 112 23.82 6.23 14.24
CA SER A 112 24.25 6.80 12.95
C SER A 112 23.98 5.87 11.76
N THR A 113 23.94 4.56 12.00
CA THR A 113 23.63 3.55 10.97
C THR A 113 22.16 3.16 10.92
N ARG A 114 21.36 3.63 11.88
CA ARG A 114 19.92 3.38 11.97
C ARG A 114 19.22 4.67 12.40
N PRO A 115 19.19 5.67 11.52
CA PRO A 115 18.63 6.98 11.84
C PRO A 115 17.11 6.94 12.04
N TRP A 116 16.61 7.91 12.78
CA TRP A 116 15.21 8.27 12.85
C TRP A 116 15.08 9.77 13.07
N CYS A 117 14.19 10.44 12.37
CA CYS A 117 13.92 11.85 12.57
C CYS A 117 12.61 12.04 13.33
N PRO A 118 12.59 12.75 14.48
CA PRO A 118 11.33 13.09 15.17
C PRO A 118 10.37 13.91 14.30
N GLN A 119 10.90 14.69 13.35
CA GLN A 119 10.12 15.46 12.36
C GLN A 119 9.88 14.62 11.09
N TRP A 120 9.56 13.33 11.26
CA TRP A 120 9.38 12.40 10.14
C TRP A 120 8.27 12.83 9.17
N THR A 121 7.27 13.57 9.65
CA THR A 121 6.17 14.11 8.84
C THR A 121 6.62 15.13 7.78
N GLU A 122 7.81 15.70 7.95
CA GLU A 122 8.39 16.64 6.99
C GLU A 122 9.20 15.94 5.89
N HIS A 123 9.38 14.62 5.98
CA HIS A 123 10.06 13.81 4.98
C HIS A 123 9.04 13.09 4.08
N PRO A 124 8.77 13.54 2.85
CA PRO A 124 7.72 12.95 2.00
C PRO A 124 7.90 11.46 1.75
N GLU A 125 9.13 11.00 1.55
CA GLU A 125 9.42 9.58 1.39
C GLU A 125 9.13 8.78 2.66
N ALA A 126 9.43 9.31 3.84
CA ALA A 126 9.12 8.65 5.09
C ALA A 126 7.60 8.56 5.31
N VAL A 127 6.87 9.64 5.02
CA VAL A 127 5.40 9.66 5.08
C VAL A 127 4.82 8.60 4.14
N ALA A 128 5.29 8.53 2.89
CA ALA A 128 4.83 7.54 1.91
C ALA A 128 5.05 6.10 2.39
N ARG A 129 6.25 5.79 2.88
CA ARG A 129 6.61 4.45 3.36
C ARG A 129 5.84 4.06 4.62
N LEU A 130 5.70 4.98 5.58
CA LEU A 130 4.93 4.74 6.81
C LEU A 130 3.44 4.58 6.51
N HIS A 131 2.90 5.34 5.60
CA HIS A 131 1.51 5.21 5.17
C HIS A 131 1.25 3.85 4.50
N ALA A 132 2.10 3.44 3.56
CA ALA A 132 1.98 2.12 2.94
C ALA A 132 2.07 0.98 3.96
N LEU A 133 2.97 1.11 4.97
CA LEU A 133 3.09 0.15 6.06
C LEU A 133 1.83 0.11 6.94
N TRP A 134 1.22 1.26 7.20
CA TRP A 134 -0.04 1.36 7.95
C TRP A 134 -1.22 0.75 7.21
N LEU A 135 -1.35 0.99 5.91
CA LEU A 135 -2.38 0.35 5.07
C LEU A 135 -2.23 -1.18 5.08
N ALA A 136 -1.00 -1.67 4.92
CA ALA A 136 -0.72 -3.09 5.04
C ALA A 136 -1.06 -3.62 6.45
N TRP A 137 -0.74 -2.88 7.51
CA TRP A 137 -1.11 -3.26 8.87
C TRP A 137 -2.63 -3.42 9.03
N GLN A 138 -3.43 -2.47 8.55
CA GLN A 138 -4.89 -2.57 8.59
C GLN A 138 -5.39 -3.81 7.84
N GLN A 139 -4.86 -4.08 6.66
CA GLN A 139 -5.24 -5.23 5.86
C GLN A 139 -4.89 -6.56 6.54
N PHE A 140 -3.69 -6.69 7.09
CA PHE A 140 -3.17 -7.95 7.63
C PHE A 140 -3.51 -8.19 9.11
N THR A 141 -4.09 -7.22 9.81
CA THR A 141 -4.55 -7.36 11.21
C THR A 141 -6.06 -7.26 11.37
N GLY A 142 -6.78 -7.01 10.28
CA GLY A 142 -8.24 -7.02 10.26
C GLY A 142 -8.81 -8.42 10.49
N THR A 143 -10.10 -8.50 10.78
CA THR A 143 -10.81 -9.75 11.06
C THR A 143 -10.72 -10.77 9.94
N ASP A 144 -10.62 -10.30 8.69
CA ASP A 144 -10.60 -11.13 7.48
C ASP A 144 -9.19 -11.62 7.09
N ALA A 145 -8.16 -11.12 7.77
CA ALA A 145 -6.76 -11.46 7.47
C ALA A 145 -6.37 -12.90 7.85
N GLY A 146 -7.19 -13.56 8.66
CA GLY A 146 -6.89 -14.88 9.21
C GLY A 146 -5.73 -14.87 10.22
N LEU A 147 -5.47 -16.02 10.84
CA LEU A 147 -4.50 -16.14 11.93
C LEU A 147 -3.04 -15.90 11.49
N ALA A 148 -2.73 -16.09 10.21
CA ALA A 148 -1.39 -15.85 9.67
C ALA A 148 -1.13 -14.38 9.30
N GLY A 149 -2.16 -13.54 9.21
CA GLY A 149 -2.07 -12.16 8.79
C GLY A 149 -0.99 -11.36 9.54
N PRO A 150 -0.97 -11.32 10.87
CA PRO A 150 0.06 -10.60 11.61
C PRO A 150 1.48 -11.06 11.31
N SER A 151 1.71 -12.35 11.12
CA SER A 151 3.04 -12.86 10.80
C SER A 151 3.48 -12.51 9.37
N LEU A 152 2.55 -12.49 8.41
CA LEU A 152 2.77 -12.04 7.06
C LEU A 152 3.11 -10.54 7.04
N TRP A 153 2.37 -9.73 7.80
CA TRP A 153 2.67 -8.30 7.92
C TRP A 153 4.08 -8.04 8.44
N HIS A 154 4.52 -8.77 9.48
CA HIS A 154 5.89 -8.61 9.99
C HIS A 154 6.93 -8.95 8.93
N ARG A 155 6.80 -10.12 8.27
CA ARG A 155 7.78 -10.61 7.31
C ARG A 155 7.84 -9.77 6.04
N ASP A 156 6.68 -9.44 5.48
CA ASP A 156 6.59 -8.90 4.12
C ASP A 156 6.53 -7.37 4.09
N HIS A 157 6.14 -6.72 5.19
CA HIS A 157 5.93 -5.29 5.25
C HIS A 157 6.74 -4.58 6.34
N LEU A 158 6.64 -5.03 7.61
CA LEU A 158 7.28 -4.34 8.72
C LEU A 158 8.80 -4.40 8.65
N ASP A 159 9.36 -5.61 8.59
CA ASP A 159 10.82 -5.80 8.64
C ASP A 159 11.53 -5.13 7.47
N PRO A 160 11.14 -5.36 6.19
CA PRO A 160 11.75 -4.67 5.07
C PRO A 160 11.45 -3.17 5.07
N GLY A 161 10.25 -2.75 5.49
CA GLY A 161 9.86 -1.35 5.58
C GLY A 161 10.72 -0.56 6.57
N LEU A 162 10.89 -1.08 7.79
CA LEU A 162 11.75 -0.45 8.81
C LEU A 162 13.23 -0.47 8.41
N MET A 163 13.66 -1.52 7.73
CA MET A 163 15.04 -1.61 7.24
C MET A 163 15.34 -0.51 6.21
N GLN A 164 14.46 -0.29 5.26
CA GLN A 164 14.58 0.77 4.26
C GLN A 164 14.43 2.18 4.87
N LEU A 165 13.42 2.36 5.72
CA LEU A 165 13.14 3.64 6.37
C LEU A 165 14.32 4.12 7.22
N ARG A 166 15.01 3.20 7.89
CA ARG A 166 16.14 3.45 8.77
C ARG A 166 17.49 3.10 8.14
N ALA A 167 17.57 3.02 6.81
CA ALA A 167 18.83 2.81 6.13
C ALA A 167 19.75 4.04 6.28
N PRO A 168 21.08 3.86 6.29
CA PRO A 168 22.02 4.97 6.39
C PRO A 168 21.91 5.97 5.22
N ASP A 169 21.40 5.50 4.09
CA ASP A 169 21.11 6.24 2.86
C ASP A 169 19.61 6.49 2.63
N GLY A 170 18.77 6.15 3.62
CA GLY A 170 17.33 6.29 3.58
C GLY A 170 16.85 7.73 3.82
N PRO A 171 15.53 7.93 3.95
CA PRO A 171 14.91 9.26 4.04
C PRO A 171 15.41 10.12 5.19
N PHE A 172 15.98 9.53 6.24
CA PHE A 172 16.51 10.24 7.41
C PHE A 172 18.02 10.43 7.39
N SER A 173 18.71 10.04 6.33
CA SER A 173 20.17 10.03 6.24
C SER A 173 20.81 11.40 6.45
N ALA A 174 20.12 12.48 6.09
CA ALA A 174 20.62 13.85 6.28
C ALA A 174 20.35 14.41 7.69
N CYS A 175 19.53 13.73 8.50
CA CYS A 175 19.20 14.18 9.85
C CYS A 175 20.26 13.75 10.85
N THR A 176 20.59 14.64 11.78
CA THR A 176 21.49 14.28 12.88
C THR A 176 20.72 13.48 13.93
N THR A 177 21.21 12.28 14.22
CA THR A 177 20.57 11.34 15.15
C THR A 177 21.04 11.50 16.60
N SER A 178 21.85 12.51 16.89
CA SER A 178 22.32 12.78 18.26
C SER A 178 21.22 13.44 19.10
N PRO A 179 20.79 12.84 20.22
CA PRO A 179 19.78 13.43 21.08
C PRO A 179 20.17 14.80 21.65
N SER A 180 21.47 15.04 21.81
CA SER A 180 22.02 16.30 22.34
C SER A 180 22.13 17.41 21.29
N ARG A 181 22.07 17.08 20.01
CA ARG A 181 22.15 18.02 18.89
C ARG A 181 21.26 17.55 17.73
N PRO A 182 19.94 17.51 17.93
CA PRO A 182 19.04 17.14 16.86
C PRO A 182 19.12 18.19 15.75
N ASN A 183 19.32 17.75 14.53
CA ASN A 183 19.26 18.62 13.36
C ASN A 183 18.43 17.95 12.28
N HIS A 184 17.33 18.59 11.92
CA HIS A 184 16.47 18.16 10.84
C HIS A 184 16.98 18.75 9.53
N ARG A 185 17.09 17.90 8.49
CA ARG A 185 17.48 18.29 7.14
C ARG A 185 16.81 17.41 6.11
N LEU A 186 16.15 18.03 5.15
CA LEU A 186 15.63 17.34 3.97
C LEU A 186 16.75 17.13 2.94
N LEU A 187 16.73 15.96 2.29
CA LEU A 187 17.56 15.70 1.13
C LEU A 187 17.02 16.54 -0.05
N ALA A 188 17.93 17.20 -0.78
CA ALA A 188 17.56 17.89 -2.00
C ALA A 188 17.17 16.88 -3.08
N ALA A 189 16.10 17.16 -3.80
CA ALA A 189 15.77 16.41 -4.99
C ALA A 189 16.87 16.54 -6.05
N PRO A 190 17.11 15.52 -6.88
CA PRO A 190 17.97 15.65 -8.04
C PRO A 190 17.49 16.81 -8.94
N ALA A 191 18.41 17.59 -9.47
CA ALA A 191 18.05 18.63 -10.41
C ALA A 191 17.41 17.98 -11.66
N ALA A 192 16.30 18.55 -12.13
CA ALA A 192 15.72 18.15 -13.41
C ALA A 192 16.73 18.47 -14.52
N TYR A 193 17.02 17.50 -15.37
CA TYR A 193 17.79 17.76 -16.59
C TYR A 193 16.88 18.55 -17.53
N GLU A 194 17.27 19.78 -17.85
CA GLU A 194 16.70 20.47 -19.00
C GLU A 194 17.21 19.73 -20.26
N VAL A 195 16.31 19.01 -20.92
CA VAL A 195 16.59 18.50 -22.26
C VAL A 195 16.61 19.72 -23.15
N ALA A 196 17.79 20.15 -23.55
CA ALA A 196 17.94 21.20 -24.58
C ALA A 196 17.19 20.74 -25.83
N ALA A 197 16.20 21.52 -26.25
CA ALA A 197 15.40 21.31 -27.45
C ALA A 197 16.20 21.58 -28.71
#